data_364e3cc5855a9a6be86f4eae7dba955e
#
_entry.id   364e3cc5855a9a6be86f4eae7dba955e
#
_cell.length_a   1.000
_cell.length_b   1.000
_cell.length_c   1.000
_cell.angle_alpha   90.00
_cell.angle_beta   90.00
_cell.angle_gamma   90.00
#
_symmetry.space_group_name_H-M   'P 1'
#
loop_
_entity.id
_entity.type
_entity.pdbx_description
1 polymer ?
#
loop_
_entity_poly.entity_id
_entity_poly.type
_entity_poly.pdbx_seq_one_letter_code
_entity_poly.pdbx_strand_id
1 'polypeptide(L)'
;IVLSRVDSQAIGLKRYCVADLFVESDAQEVIDALLELAYTTARKNGIHMVEWVGFPERVKARFMATAPFMRKLSSWPFWYKAIHLENLPDLGLPESWYAGLFDGDASL
;
A
#
# COMPACT_ATOMS: atom_id res chain seq x y z
N ILE A 1 1.14 -5.42 -8.73
CA ILE A 1 1.16 -5.48 -7.27
C ILE A 1 2.40 -6.23 -6.79
N VAL A 2 3.06 -5.74 -5.77
CA VAL A 2 4.21 -6.36 -5.11
C VAL A 2 3.82 -6.78 -3.70
N LEU A 3 4.00 -8.06 -3.39
CA LEU A 3 3.76 -8.62 -2.07
C LEU A 3 5.10 -9.01 -1.44
N SER A 4 5.42 -8.42 -0.30
CA SER A 4 6.57 -8.78 0.52
C SER A 4 6.14 -9.70 1.64
N ARG A 5 6.90 -10.77 1.89
CA ARG A 5 6.62 -11.68 3.00
C ARG A 5 7.36 -11.23 4.26
N VAL A 6 6.61 -10.99 5.33
CA VAL A 6 7.15 -10.50 6.60
C VAL A 6 6.55 -11.33 7.74
N ASP A 7 7.21 -12.44 8.08
CA ASP A 7 6.73 -13.35 9.13
C ASP A 7 7.23 -12.92 10.51
N SER A 8 6.38 -13.04 11.52
CA SER A 8 6.77 -12.92 12.92
C SER A 8 6.95 -14.29 13.53
N GLN A 9 8.18 -14.74 13.65
CA GLN A 9 8.50 -16.04 14.21
C GLN A 9 8.09 -16.17 15.69
N ALA A 10 8.19 -15.07 16.46
CA ALA A 10 7.87 -15.05 17.88
C ALA A 10 6.43 -15.49 18.22
N ILE A 11 5.50 -15.24 17.31
CA ILE A 11 4.07 -15.57 17.48
C ILE A 11 3.54 -16.50 16.39
N GLY A 12 4.41 -17.00 15.52
CA GLY A 12 4.03 -17.86 14.39
C GLY A 12 3.15 -17.19 13.34
N LEU A 13 3.14 -15.86 13.26
CA LEU A 13 2.31 -15.11 12.34
C LEU A 13 2.97 -15.03 10.96
N LYS A 14 2.28 -15.54 9.94
CA LYS A 14 2.66 -15.43 8.52
C LYS A 14 1.87 -14.31 7.87
N ARG A 15 2.55 -13.36 7.25
CA ARG A 15 1.87 -12.21 6.65
C ARG A 15 2.51 -11.78 5.34
N TYR A 16 1.67 -11.27 4.44
CA TYR A 16 2.10 -10.46 3.32
C TYR A 16 1.88 -8.99 3.63
N CYS A 17 2.85 -8.17 3.28
CA CYS A 17 2.70 -6.73 3.20
C CYS A 17 2.61 -6.34 1.72
N VAL A 18 1.61 -5.55 1.36
CA VAL A 18 1.56 -4.95 0.02
C VAL A 18 2.57 -3.82 0.00
N ALA A 19 3.72 -4.12 -0.60
CA ALA A 19 4.83 -3.18 -0.68
C ALA A 19 4.57 -2.11 -1.75
N ASP A 20 3.98 -2.52 -2.89
CA ASP A 20 3.66 -1.61 -3.98
C ASP A 20 2.46 -2.08 -4.79
N LEU A 21 1.70 -1.12 -5.33
CA LEU A 21 0.60 -1.32 -6.25
C LEU A 21 0.60 -0.19 -7.27
N PHE A 22 0.91 -0.50 -8.49
CA PHE A 22 0.81 0.42 -9.61
C PHE A 22 -0.19 -0.07 -10.65
N VAL A 23 -1.09 0.80 -11.06
CA VAL A 23 -2.09 0.55 -12.10
C VAL A 23 -2.14 1.75 -13.04
N GLU A 24 -1.96 1.50 -14.31
CA GLU A 24 -2.11 2.53 -15.33
C GLU A 24 -3.55 3.08 -15.31
N SER A 25 -3.68 4.40 -15.37
CA SER A 25 -4.98 5.10 -15.34
C SER A 25 -5.90 4.81 -14.15
N ASP A 26 -5.38 4.23 -13.06
CA ASP A 26 -6.15 3.91 -11.84
C ASP A 26 -7.48 3.17 -12.08
N ALA A 27 -7.50 2.28 -13.07
CA ALA A 27 -8.68 1.48 -13.41
C ALA A 27 -9.14 0.66 -12.19
N GLN A 28 -10.34 0.98 -11.69
CA GLN A 28 -10.86 0.37 -10.45
C GLN A 28 -10.99 -1.15 -10.56
N GLU A 29 -11.44 -1.64 -11.71
CA GLU A 29 -11.58 -3.07 -11.97
C GLU A 29 -10.24 -3.81 -11.90
N VAL A 30 -9.16 -3.15 -12.32
CA VAL A 30 -7.81 -3.71 -12.24
C VAL A 30 -7.34 -3.74 -10.80
N ILE A 31 -7.59 -2.69 -10.03
CA ILE A 31 -7.28 -2.66 -8.59
C ILE A 31 -8.03 -3.79 -7.87
N ASP A 32 -9.32 -3.95 -8.13
CA ASP A 32 -10.14 -5.01 -7.52
C ASP A 32 -9.63 -6.41 -7.89
N ALA A 33 -9.26 -6.63 -9.15
CA ALA A 33 -8.67 -7.90 -9.59
C ALA A 33 -7.32 -8.18 -8.92
N LEU A 34 -6.48 -7.16 -8.71
CA LEU A 34 -5.20 -7.30 -8.01
C LEU A 34 -5.39 -7.58 -6.51
N LEU A 35 -6.40 -6.99 -5.88
CA LEU A 35 -6.78 -7.30 -4.50
C LEU A 35 -7.24 -8.75 -4.36
N GLU A 36 -8.13 -9.20 -5.23
CA GLU A 36 -8.61 -10.59 -5.25
C GLU A 36 -7.45 -11.58 -5.46
N LEU A 37 -6.55 -11.27 -6.38
CA LEU A 37 -5.34 -12.06 -6.63
C LEU A 37 -4.45 -12.13 -5.38
N ALA A 38 -4.24 -11.01 -4.69
CA ALA A 38 -3.45 -10.95 -3.46
C ALA A 38 -4.05 -11.84 -2.36
N TYR A 39 -5.35 -11.75 -2.13
CA TYR A 39 -6.04 -12.56 -1.13
C TYR A 39 -6.06 -14.05 -1.48
N THR A 40 -6.30 -14.37 -2.73
CA THR A 40 -6.29 -15.76 -3.22
C THR A 40 -4.91 -16.37 -3.09
N THR A 41 -3.87 -15.62 -3.45
CA THR A 41 -2.46 -16.04 -3.29
C THR A 41 -2.10 -16.22 -1.83
N ALA A 42 -2.52 -15.30 -0.96
CA ALA A 42 -2.28 -15.41 0.48
C ALA A 42 -2.92 -16.68 1.07
N ARG A 43 -4.18 -16.95 0.74
CA ARG A 43 -4.87 -18.19 1.17
C ARG A 43 -4.17 -19.44 0.69
N LYS A 44 -3.79 -19.50 -0.60
CA LYS A 44 -3.09 -20.64 -1.20
C LYS A 44 -1.74 -20.92 -0.51
N ASN A 45 -1.05 -19.86 -0.05
CA ASN A 45 0.26 -19.97 0.59
C ASN A 45 0.17 -20.09 2.12
N GLY A 46 -1.02 -20.25 2.70
CA GLY A 46 -1.21 -20.37 4.14
C GLY A 46 -0.80 -19.12 4.91
N ILE A 47 -0.97 -17.94 4.30
CA ILE A 47 -0.71 -16.65 4.93
C ILE A 47 -1.91 -16.27 5.81
N HIS A 48 -1.62 -15.81 7.00
CA HIS A 48 -2.65 -15.49 7.99
C HIS A 48 -3.24 -14.09 7.78
N MET A 49 -2.47 -13.16 7.21
CA MET A 49 -2.84 -11.76 7.12
C MET A 49 -2.19 -11.07 5.91
N VAL A 50 -2.92 -10.17 5.27
CA VAL A 50 -2.40 -9.23 4.27
C VAL A 50 -2.49 -7.82 4.87
N GLU A 51 -1.36 -7.13 4.95
CA GLU A 51 -1.27 -5.76 5.46
C GLU A 51 -1.16 -4.76 4.31
N TRP A 52 -1.80 -3.62 4.51
CA TRP A 52 -1.75 -2.46 3.62
C TRP A 52 -1.39 -1.24 4.44
N VAL A 53 -0.33 -0.54 4.05
CA VAL A 53 0.11 0.68 4.72
C VAL A 53 0.40 1.74 3.67
N GLY A 54 -0.11 2.94 3.88
CA GLY A 54 -0.02 4.00 2.90
C GLY A 54 -1.07 3.85 1.79
N PHE A 55 -0.70 4.19 0.59
CA PHE A 55 -1.50 4.27 -0.63
C PHE A 55 -2.44 5.50 -0.71
N PRO A 56 -2.62 6.03 -1.92
CA PRO A 56 -3.55 7.12 -2.17
C PRO A 56 -4.99 6.76 -1.81
N GLU A 57 -5.78 7.77 -1.47
CA GLU A 57 -7.16 7.58 -1.01
C GLU A 57 -8.02 6.76 -1.99
N ARG A 58 -7.80 6.92 -3.30
CA ARG A 58 -8.51 6.16 -4.35
C ARG A 58 -8.26 4.64 -4.28
N VAL A 59 -7.02 4.23 -3.97
CA VAL A 59 -6.68 2.81 -3.77
C VAL A 59 -7.20 2.33 -2.42
N LYS A 60 -7.03 3.15 -1.40
CA LYS A 60 -7.51 2.88 -0.05
C LYS A 60 -9.02 2.66 0.00
N ALA A 61 -9.80 3.45 -0.76
CA ALA A 61 -11.25 3.29 -0.84
C ALA A 61 -11.66 1.89 -1.33
N ARG A 62 -10.95 1.34 -2.32
CA ARG A 62 -11.21 -0.03 -2.83
C ARG A 62 -10.85 -1.09 -1.78
N PHE A 63 -9.74 -0.91 -1.11
CA PHE A 63 -9.32 -1.76 -0.02
C PHE A 63 -10.33 -1.75 1.14
N MET A 64 -10.81 -0.57 1.54
CA MET A 64 -11.80 -0.41 2.60
C MET A 64 -13.14 -1.10 2.29
N ALA A 65 -13.49 -1.28 1.02
CA ALA A 65 -14.69 -2.02 0.62
C ALA A 65 -14.64 -3.52 1.01
N THR A 66 -13.47 -4.06 1.32
CA THR A 66 -13.29 -5.44 1.83
C THR A 66 -13.52 -5.56 3.34
N ALA A 67 -13.92 -4.48 4.03
CA ALA A 67 -14.12 -4.40 5.48
C ALA A 67 -12.92 -4.89 6.32
N PRO A 68 -11.71 -4.37 6.09
CA PRO A 68 -10.52 -4.79 6.82
C PRO A 68 -10.54 -4.31 8.27
N PHE A 69 -9.77 -4.97 9.12
CA PHE A 69 -9.43 -4.41 10.43
C PHE A 69 -8.47 -3.24 10.27
N MET A 70 -8.75 -2.14 10.95
CA MET A 70 -7.91 -0.94 10.90
C MET A 70 -7.14 -0.75 12.20
N ARG A 71 -5.87 -0.38 12.07
CA ARG A 71 -5.03 0.07 13.18
C ARG A 71 -4.40 1.41 12.80
N LYS A 72 -4.56 2.40 13.66
CA LYS A 72 -3.85 3.66 13.50
C LYS A 72 -2.38 3.47 13.82
N LEU A 73 -1.52 3.77 12.85
CA LEU A 73 -0.07 3.84 13.02
C LEU A 73 0.34 5.30 13.26
N SER A 74 1.52 5.49 13.89
CA SER A 74 2.13 6.81 13.94
C SER A 74 2.41 7.29 12.51
N SER A 75 2.12 8.56 12.23
CA SER A 75 2.48 9.18 10.95
C SER A 75 3.99 9.36 10.86
N TRP A 76 4.54 9.07 9.70
CA TRP A 76 5.95 9.30 9.40
C TRP A 76 6.08 10.61 8.65
N PRO A 77 7.05 11.49 8.97
CA PRO A 77 7.26 12.71 8.21
C PRO A 77 7.79 12.37 6.82
N PHE A 78 7.18 12.98 5.82
CA PHE A 78 7.65 12.91 4.44
C PHE A 78 8.36 14.22 4.10
N TRP A 79 9.61 14.14 3.68
CA TRP A 79 10.44 15.30 3.38
C TRP A 79 10.71 15.37 1.88
N TYR A 80 10.50 16.54 1.29
CA TYR A 80 10.83 16.78 -0.11
C TYR A 80 11.41 18.16 -0.31
N LYS A 81 12.14 18.35 -1.40
CA LYS A 81 12.65 19.64 -1.85
C LYS A 81 12.40 19.78 -3.34
N ALA A 82 11.55 20.71 -3.73
CA ALA A 82 11.38 21.07 -5.13
C ALA A 82 12.66 21.75 -5.65
N ILE A 83 13.22 21.25 -6.75
CA ILE A 83 14.42 21.77 -7.38
C ILE A 83 14.05 22.71 -8.52
N HIS A 84 13.01 22.37 -9.29
CA HIS A 84 12.40 23.20 -10.33
C HIS A 84 10.98 23.51 -9.92
N LEU A 85 10.56 24.79 -10.06
CA LEU A 85 9.25 25.26 -9.62
C LEU A 85 8.26 25.43 -10.77
N GLU A 86 8.70 25.25 -12.01
CA GLU A 86 7.85 25.43 -13.17
C GLU A 86 6.96 24.21 -13.42
N ASN A 87 5.65 24.44 -13.55
CA ASN A 87 4.64 23.41 -13.89
C ASN A 87 4.54 22.23 -12.91
N LEU A 88 4.89 22.43 -11.64
CA LEU A 88 4.69 21.40 -10.63
C LEU A 88 3.24 21.39 -10.13
N PRO A 89 2.69 20.21 -9.80
CA PRO A 89 1.48 20.12 -9.02
C PRO A 89 1.71 20.71 -7.62
N ASP A 90 0.66 21.06 -6.91
CA ASP A 90 0.79 21.50 -5.52
C ASP A 90 1.30 20.34 -4.65
N LEU A 91 2.59 20.39 -4.35
CA LEU A 91 3.26 19.34 -3.56
C LEU A 91 2.85 19.35 -2.07
N GLY A 92 2.10 20.36 -1.61
CA GLY A 92 1.51 20.38 -0.28
C GLY A 92 0.27 19.48 -0.15
N LEU A 93 -0.30 19.07 -1.28
CA LEU A 93 -1.51 18.24 -1.30
C LEU A 93 -1.14 16.74 -1.28
N PRO A 94 -1.74 15.94 -0.37
CA PRO A 94 -1.50 14.49 -0.32
C PRO A 94 -1.78 13.76 -1.64
N GLU A 95 -2.78 14.21 -2.41
CA GLU A 95 -3.18 13.65 -3.70
C GLU A 95 -2.15 13.85 -4.81
N SER A 96 -1.19 14.78 -4.62
CA SER A 96 -0.08 14.97 -5.56
C SER A 96 0.98 13.87 -5.45
N TRP A 97 0.86 12.98 -4.47
CA TRP A 97 1.82 11.92 -4.19
C TRP A 97 1.21 10.54 -4.34
N TYR A 98 2.00 9.63 -4.85
CA TYR A 98 1.73 8.20 -4.82
C TYR A 98 2.78 7.55 -3.90
N ALA A 99 2.60 7.73 -2.60
CA ALA A 99 3.53 7.21 -1.62
C ALA A 99 3.07 5.85 -1.09
N GLY A 100 3.94 4.85 -1.18
CA GLY A 100 3.77 3.51 -0.62
C GLY A 100 4.90 3.15 0.33
N LEU A 101 4.84 1.97 0.92
CA LEU A 101 5.91 1.47 1.80
C LEU A 101 7.26 1.32 1.08
N PHE A 102 7.22 1.10 -0.24
CA PHE A 102 8.40 0.89 -1.06
C PHE A 102 9.23 2.17 -1.28
N ASP A 103 8.64 3.34 -1.03
CA ASP A 103 9.30 4.64 -1.22
C ASP A 103 10.20 5.04 -0.04
N GLY A 104 10.33 4.19 0.97
CA GLY A 104 11.15 4.45 2.14
C GLY A 104 11.53 3.18 2.91
N ASP A 105 12.27 3.36 3.99
CA ASP A 105 12.79 2.26 4.83
C ASP A 105 11.70 1.49 5.61
N ALA A 106 10.45 1.91 5.51
CA ALA A 106 9.33 1.29 6.21
C ALA A 106 8.94 -0.10 5.66
N SER A 107 9.50 -0.50 4.52
CA SER A 107 9.26 -1.79 3.87
C SER A 107 10.25 -2.88 4.27
N LEU A 108 11.26 -2.54 5.07
CA LEU A 108 12.35 -3.46 5.46
C LEU A 108 12.09 -4.14 6.81
#